data_74e24a59637646d4b81aa22644b54122
#
_entry.id   74e24a59637646d4b81aa22644b54122
#
_cell.length_a   1.000
_cell.length_b   1.000
_cell.length_c   1.000
_cell.angle_alpha   90.00
_cell.angle_beta   90.00
_cell.angle_gamma   90.00
#
_symmetry.space_group_name_H-M   'P 1'
#
loop_
_entity.id
_entity.type
_entity.pdbx_description
1 polymer ?
#
loop_
_entity_poly.entity_id
_entity_poly.type
_entity_poly.pdbx_seq_one_letter_code
_entity_poly.pdbx_strand_id
1 'polypeptide(L)'
;GIVYMDSSHVEKAATVLRQRTVELKQAASTPTEKATIEVVALMFQSILAEERIPPAVRVWFARLQVPVLRVALAEPEFFSNLNHPARKLIDRMGAVALGFDSASVSGSTLEAEVRRIVQVIEQYPETGRRVFQLVHDEFEKFLTKHLTEKHGTAKLVSVAQQVEQRETLTIKYTIELRTMLSDMPVRDEV
;
A
#
# COMPACT_ATOMS: atom_id res chain seq x y z
N GLY A 1 -0.55 12.23 -22.51
CA GLY A 1 -0.27 10.94 -23.10
C GLY A 1 -0.26 9.86 -22.03
N ILE A 2 -1.01 8.79 -22.26
CA ILE A 2 -1.00 7.61 -21.38
C ILE A 2 0.38 6.97 -21.51
N VAL A 3 1.17 7.00 -20.45
CA VAL A 3 2.45 6.30 -20.42
C VAL A 3 2.15 4.82 -20.16
N TYR A 4 2.42 3.99 -21.15
CA TYR A 4 2.34 2.54 -20.99
C TYR A 4 3.47 2.07 -20.07
N MET A 5 3.12 1.41 -18.95
CA MET A 5 4.07 0.83 -18.02
C MET A 5 4.05 -0.70 -18.14
N ASP A 6 5.23 -1.28 -18.23
CA ASP A 6 5.45 -2.73 -18.32
C ASP A 6 6.34 -3.24 -17.17
N SER A 7 6.72 -4.51 -17.24
CA SER A 7 7.58 -5.13 -16.22
C SER A 7 8.96 -4.45 -16.10
N SER A 8 9.47 -3.81 -17.15
CA SER A 8 10.73 -3.08 -17.08
C SER A 8 10.65 -1.85 -16.18
N HIS A 9 9.52 -1.17 -16.15
CA HIS A 9 9.25 -0.06 -15.24
C HIS A 9 9.17 -0.54 -13.78
N VAL A 10 8.59 -1.72 -13.55
CA VAL A 10 8.55 -2.35 -12.22
C VAL A 10 9.95 -2.69 -11.73
N GLU A 11 10.79 -3.26 -12.57
CA GLU A 11 12.19 -3.57 -12.23
C GLU A 11 12.99 -2.31 -11.90
N LYS A 12 12.82 -1.25 -12.67
CA LYS A 12 13.43 0.06 -12.38
C LYS A 12 12.95 0.62 -11.05
N ALA A 13 11.65 0.56 -10.78
CA ALA A 13 11.08 1.00 -9.51
C ALA A 13 11.64 0.18 -8.33
N ALA A 14 11.77 -1.14 -8.48
CA ALA A 14 12.37 -2.01 -7.48
C ALA A 14 13.85 -1.66 -7.22
N THR A 15 14.60 -1.37 -8.26
CA THR A 15 16.02 -0.95 -8.16
C THR A 15 16.15 0.37 -7.42
N VAL A 16 15.33 1.37 -7.78
CA VAL A 16 15.31 2.68 -7.12
C VAL A 16 14.93 2.54 -5.65
N LEU A 17 13.94 1.70 -5.34
CA LEU A 17 13.50 1.44 -3.97
C LEU A 17 14.63 0.81 -3.15
N ARG A 18 15.33 -0.18 -3.66
CA ARG A 18 16.48 -0.82 -2.98
C ARG A 18 17.60 0.19 -2.72
N GLN A 19 17.94 0.99 -3.72
CA GLN A 19 19.00 2.00 -3.59
C GLN A 19 18.63 3.04 -2.55
N ARG A 20 17.41 3.55 -2.58
CA ARG A 20 16.89 4.50 -1.58
C ARG A 20 16.90 3.91 -0.18
N THR A 21 16.55 2.64 -0.04
CA THR A 21 16.59 1.92 1.24
C THR A 21 17.99 1.90 1.82
N VAL A 22 19.00 1.60 1.01
CA VAL A 22 20.41 1.62 1.45
C VAL A 22 20.81 3.02 1.95
N GLU A 23 20.49 4.05 1.19
CA GLU A 23 20.79 5.44 1.55
C GLU A 23 20.09 5.86 2.85
N LEU A 24 18.81 5.52 3.01
CA LEU A 24 18.04 5.82 4.21
C LEU A 24 18.60 5.09 5.45
N LYS A 25 19.01 3.84 5.31
CA LYS A 25 19.63 3.08 6.40
C LYS A 25 20.97 3.67 6.83
N GLN A 26 21.75 4.16 5.89
CA GLN A 26 23.02 4.85 6.20
C GLN A 26 22.79 6.17 6.94
N ALA A 27 21.70 6.87 6.62
CA ALA A 27 21.34 8.13 7.29
C ALA A 27 20.64 7.92 8.65
N ALA A 28 20.16 6.71 8.94
CA ALA A 28 19.44 6.41 10.17
C ALA A 28 20.35 6.48 11.39
N SER A 29 19.84 7.10 12.46
CA SER A 29 20.61 7.35 13.69
C SER A 29 20.55 6.21 14.69
N THR A 30 19.49 5.39 14.65
CA THR A 30 19.23 4.34 15.63
C THR A 30 18.94 2.99 14.98
N PRO A 31 19.18 1.86 15.70
CA PRO A 31 18.78 0.54 15.22
C PRO A 31 17.28 0.41 14.95
N THR A 32 16.45 1.06 15.75
CA THR A 32 14.99 1.07 15.56
C THR A 32 14.60 1.76 14.25
N GLU A 33 15.21 2.89 13.92
CA GLU A 33 14.98 3.56 12.62
C GLU A 33 15.39 2.66 11.45
N LYS A 34 16.55 1.99 11.55
CA LYS A 34 17.01 1.05 10.53
C LYS A 34 16.04 -0.11 10.33
N ALA A 35 15.54 -0.69 11.41
CA ALA A 35 14.56 -1.77 11.38
C ALA A 35 13.25 -1.32 10.74
N THR A 36 12.77 -0.13 11.08
CA THR A 36 11.56 0.45 10.47
C THR A 36 11.73 0.65 8.98
N ILE A 37 12.87 1.18 8.54
CA ILE A 37 13.19 1.37 7.12
C ILE A 37 13.18 0.02 6.39
N GLU A 38 13.78 -1.02 6.96
CA GLU A 38 13.82 -2.35 6.38
C GLU A 38 12.42 -2.99 6.24
N VAL A 39 11.59 -2.89 7.26
CA VAL A 39 10.23 -3.45 7.23
C VAL A 39 9.37 -2.76 6.16
N VAL A 40 9.42 -1.45 6.10
CA VAL A 40 8.69 -0.69 5.07
C VAL A 40 9.22 -1.04 3.68
N ALA A 41 10.53 -1.15 3.51
CA ALA A 41 11.13 -1.55 2.24
C ALA A 41 10.67 -2.95 1.79
N LEU A 42 10.66 -3.92 2.69
CA LEU A 42 10.20 -5.29 2.41
C LEU A 42 8.72 -5.31 2.00
N MET A 43 7.89 -4.51 2.67
CA MET A 43 6.48 -4.38 2.31
C MET A 43 6.30 -3.90 0.87
N PHE A 44 7.00 -2.85 0.46
CA PHE A 44 6.90 -2.32 -0.90
C PHE A 44 7.58 -3.21 -1.94
N GLN A 45 8.66 -3.89 -1.59
CA GLN A 45 9.26 -4.91 -2.46
C GLN A 45 8.29 -6.05 -2.73
N SER A 46 7.55 -6.50 -1.73
CA SER A 46 6.51 -7.52 -1.88
C SER A 46 5.39 -7.06 -2.81
N ILE A 47 4.97 -5.80 -2.71
CA ILE A 47 3.97 -5.22 -3.61
C ILE A 47 4.50 -5.19 -5.05
N LEU A 48 5.75 -4.75 -5.27
CA LEU A 48 6.36 -4.70 -6.59
C LEU A 48 6.55 -6.10 -7.21
N ALA A 49 6.73 -7.12 -6.39
CA ALA A 49 6.88 -8.51 -6.83
C ALA A 49 5.53 -9.20 -7.11
N GLU A 50 4.41 -8.61 -6.75
CA GLU A 50 3.08 -9.21 -6.91
C GLU A 50 2.60 -9.08 -8.36
N GLU A 51 2.79 -10.14 -9.13
CA GLU A 51 2.48 -10.16 -10.57
C GLU A 51 0.98 -10.02 -10.90
N ARG A 52 0.10 -10.31 -9.94
CA ARG A 52 -1.35 -10.13 -10.10
C ARG A 52 -1.77 -8.67 -10.13
N ILE A 53 -0.96 -7.77 -9.58
CA ILE A 53 -1.20 -6.32 -9.64
C ILE A 53 -0.66 -5.78 -10.97
N PRO A 54 -1.44 -4.99 -11.73
CA PRO A 54 -0.96 -4.40 -12.97
C PRO A 54 0.33 -3.60 -12.78
N PRO A 55 1.28 -3.63 -13.73
CA PRO A 55 2.57 -2.95 -13.61
C PRO A 55 2.48 -1.48 -13.25
N ALA A 56 1.60 -0.73 -13.90
CA ALA A 56 1.41 0.70 -13.62
C ALA A 56 0.96 0.95 -12.17
N VAL A 57 0.06 0.14 -11.65
CA VAL A 57 -0.40 0.24 -10.26
C VAL A 57 0.72 -0.07 -9.29
N ARG A 58 1.53 -1.10 -9.55
CA ARG A 58 2.70 -1.43 -8.72
C ARG A 58 3.71 -0.27 -8.65
N VAL A 59 3.99 0.36 -9.78
CA VAL A 59 4.92 1.50 -9.84
C VAL A 59 4.38 2.69 -9.05
N TRP A 60 3.09 3.01 -9.16
CA TRP A 60 2.47 4.07 -8.36
C TRP A 60 2.48 3.74 -6.86
N PHE A 61 2.19 2.50 -6.48
CA PHE A 61 2.31 2.04 -5.09
C PHE A 61 3.70 2.27 -4.51
N ALA A 62 4.74 1.95 -5.27
CA ALA A 62 6.13 2.10 -4.81
C ALA A 62 6.48 3.54 -4.43
N ARG A 63 5.84 4.52 -5.00
CA ARG A 63 6.02 5.94 -4.65
C ARG A 63 5.52 6.28 -3.25
N LEU A 64 4.69 5.44 -2.66
CA LEU A 64 4.23 5.62 -1.27
C LEU A 64 5.27 5.22 -0.22
N GLN A 65 6.40 4.61 -0.61
CA GLN A 65 7.44 4.19 0.33
C GLN A 65 7.86 5.32 1.27
N VAL A 66 8.21 6.48 0.73
CA VAL A 66 8.69 7.62 1.53
C VAL A 66 7.60 8.21 2.44
N PRO A 67 6.39 8.52 1.95
CA PRO A 67 5.31 8.98 2.83
C PRO A 67 4.95 8.00 3.94
N VAL A 68 4.88 6.71 3.61
CA VAL A 68 4.56 5.65 4.58
C VAL A 68 5.68 5.48 5.60
N LEU A 69 6.94 5.50 5.16
CA LEU A 69 8.08 5.44 6.06
C LEU A 69 8.08 6.60 7.05
N ARG A 70 7.78 7.80 6.57
CA ARG A 70 7.70 9.00 7.42
C ARG A 70 6.67 8.83 8.53
N VAL A 71 5.49 8.31 8.20
CA VAL A 71 4.44 8.01 9.18
C VAL A 71 4.85 6.88 10.12
N ALA A 72 5.44 5.82 9.61
CA ALA A 72 5.89 4.67 10.42
C ALA A 72 6.97 5.06 11.44
N LEU A 73 7.87 5.97 11.07
CA LEU A 73 8.90 6.50 11.99
C LEU A 73 8.29 7.40 13.08
N ALA A 74 7.29 8.20 12.72
CA ALA A 74 6.63 9.12 13.64
C ALA A 74 5.61 8.41 14.55
N GLU A 75 4.98 7.35 14.05
CA GLU A 75 3.88 6.65 14.69
C GLU A 75 4.14 5.13 14.71
N PRO A 76 4.86 4.61 15.72
CA PRO A 76 5.21 3.17 15.78
C PRO A 76 4.01 2.23 15.77
N GLU A 77 2.84 2.69 16.18
CA GLU A 77 1.57 1.96 16.11
C GLU A 77 1.15 1.56 14.68
N PHE A 78 1.78 2.15 13.66
CA PHE A 78 1.59 1.75 12.26
C PHE A 78 1.73 0.23 12.06
N PHE A 79 2.66 -0.42 12.76
CA PHE A 79 2.91 -1.85 12.62
C PHE A 79 1.97 -2.74 13.44
N SER A 80 1.40 -2.21 14.51
CA SER A 80 0.57 -2.98 15.44
C SER A 80 -0.93 -2.71 15.28
N ASN A 81 -1.31 -1.60 14.69
CA ASN A 81 -2.69 -1.18 14.56
C ASN A 81 -3.18 -1.29 13.12
N LEU A 82 -4.01 -2.31 12.84
CA LEU A 82 -4.64 -2.52 11.53
C LEU A 82 -5.57 -1.38 11.10
N ASN A 83 -6.06 -0.61 12.07
CA ASN A 83 -6.93 0.54 11.82
C ASN A 83 -6.16 1.84 11.58
N HIS A 84 -4.83 1.81 11.60
CA HIS A 84 -4.04 2.98 11.24
C HIS A 84 -4.39 3.42 9.80
N PRO A 85 -4.67 4.71 9.54
CA PRO A 85 -5.16 5.17 8.23
C PRO A 85 -4.25 4.78 7.05
N ALA A 86 -2.94 4.86 7.22
CA ALA A 86 -1.99 4.46 6.19
C ALA A 86 -2.05 2.94 5.90
N ARG A 87 -2.21 2.10 6.94
CA ARG A 87 -2.41 0.65 6.79
C ARG A 87 -3.70 0.33 6.08
N LYS A 88 -4.80 0.95 6.52
CA LYS A 88 -6.12 0.76 5.89
C LYS A 88 -6.10 1.11 4.42
N LEU A 89 -5.47 2.22 4.04
CA LEU A 89 -5.37 2.64 2.65
C LEU A 89 -4.59 1.62 1.81
N ILE A 90 -3.40 1.22 2.27
CA ILE A 90 -2.56 0.26 1.55
C ILE A 90 -3.26 -1.08 1.39
N ASP A 91 -3.85 -1.59 2.45
CA ASP A 91 -4.57 -2.87 2.43
C ASP A 91 -5.77 -2.80 1.48
N ARG A 92 -6.51 -1.71 1.50
CA ARG A 92 -7.68 -1.52 0.63
C ARG A 92 -7.29 -1.39 -0.85
N MET A 93 -6.31 -0.58 -1.16
CA MET A 93 -5.80 -0.42 -2.52
C MET A 93 -5.22 -1.73 -3.05
N GLY A 94 -4.47 -2.45 -2.24
CA GLY A 94 -3.91 -3.75 -2.58
C GLY A 94 -4.98 -4.79 -2.88
N ALA A 95 -6.01 -4.88 -2.06
CA ALA A 95 -7.12 -5.80 -2.26
C ALA A 95 -7.87 -5.52 -3.58
N VAL A 96 -8.14 -4.26 -3.87
CA VAL A 96 -8.80 -3.85 -5.12
C VAL A 96 -7.90 -4.14 -6.33
N ALA A 97 -6.62 -3.84 -6.24
CA ALA A 97 -5.65 -4.08 -7.31
C ALA A 97 -5.44 -5.58 -7.60
N LEU A 98 -5.57 -6.44 -6.59
CA LEU A 98 -5.52 -7.90 -6.74
C LEU A 98 -6.78 -8.49 -7.39
N GLY A 99 -7.79 -7.68 -7.63
CA GLY A 99 -8.97 -8.08 -8.37
C GLY A 99 -10.14 -8.57 -7.51
N PHE A 100 -10.10 -8.40 -6.20
CA PHE A 100 -11.21 -8.80 -5.34
C PHE A 100 -12.48 -7.97 -5.61
N ASP A 101 -12.30 -6.74 -6.07
CA ASP A 101 -13.37 -5.86 -6.52
C ASP A 101 -13.30 -5.59 -8.05
N SER A 102 -12.52 -6.37 -8.81
CA SER A 102 -12.16 -6.09 -10.20
C SER A 102 -13.32 -6.12 -11.20
N ALA A 103 -14.39 -6.80 -10.86
CA ALA A 103 -15.59 -6.80 -11.70
C ALA A 103 -16.24 -5.41 -11.78
N SER A 104 -15.89 -4.50 -10.88
CA SER A 104 -16.51 -3.19 -10.72
C SER A 104 -15.70 -2.03 -11.28
N VAL A 105 -14.36 -2.18 -11.35
CA VAL A 105 -13.46 -1.08 -11.76
C VAL A 105 -12.55 -1.54 -12.90
N SER A 106 -12.53 -0.81 -14.00
CA SER A 106 -11.60 -1.09 -15.10
C SER A 106 -10.16 -0.76 -14.68
N GLY A 107 -9.18 -1.48 -15.27
CA GLY A 107 -7.77 -1.30 -14.94
C GLY A 107 -7.28 0.14 -15.13
N SER A 108 -7.71 0.82 -16.18
CA SER A 108 -7.36 2.22 -16.46
C SER A 108 -7.98 3.20 -15.45
N THR A 109 -9.21 2.94 -15.02
CA THR A 109 -9.90 3.75 -14.01
C THR A 109 -9.24 3.60 -12.63
N LEU A 110 -8.89 2.37 -12.26
CA LEU A 110 -8.16 2.09 -11.03
C LEU A 110 -6.77 2.76 -11.03
N GLU A 111 -6.03 2.63 -12.12
CA GLU A 111 -4.72 3.28 -12.26
C GLU A 111 -4.83 4.80 -12.08
N ALA A 112 -5.79 5.44 -12.72
CA ALA A 112 -6.01 6.88 -12.60
C ALA A 112 -6.30 7.29 -11.15
N GLU A 113 -7.10 6.52 -10.43
CA GLU A 113 -7.44 6.79 -9.02
C GLU A 113 -6.25 6.56 -8.10
N VAL A 114 -5.50 5.47 -8.26
CA VAL A 114 -4.28 5.20 -7.49
C VAL A 114 -3.26 6.33 -7.71
N ARG A 115 -3.06 6.74 -8.96
CA ARG A 115 -2.19 7.87 -9.28
C ARG A 115 -2.61 9.14 -8.57
N ARG A 116 -3.90 9.47 -8.60
CA ARG A 116 -4.46 10.64 -7.92
C ARG A 116 -4.18 10.58 -6.41
N ILE A 117 -4.45 9.45 -5.78
CA ILE A 117 -4.20 9.23 -4.35
C ILE A 117 -2.74 9.47 -4.00
N VAL A 118 -1.83 8.85 -4.75
CA VAL A 118 -0.38 8.99 -4.53
C VAL A 118 0.06 10.45 -4.67
N GLN A 119 -0.42 11.13 -5.71
CA GLN A 119 -0.09 12.55 -5.94
C GLN A 119 -0.61 13.45 -4.81
N VAL A 120 -1.81 13.20 -4.30
CA VAL A 120 -2.36 13.94 -3.16
C VAL A 120 -1.49 13.73 -1.91
N ILE A 121 -1.12 12.50 -1.61
CA ILE A 121 -0.26 12.20 -0.45
C ILE A 121 1.10 12.90 -0.58
N GLU A 122 1.69 12.88 -1.76
CA GLU A 122 2.98 13.54 -2.02
C GLU A 122 2.93 15.07 -1.89
N GLN A 123 1.78 15.68 -2.19
CA GLN A 123 1.59 17.13 -2.07
C GLN A 123 1.47 17.61 -0.61
N TYR A 124 1.08 16.74 0.31
CA TYR A 124 0.84 17.09 1.71
C TYR A 124 1.71 16.29 2.67
N PRO A 125 3.05 16.38 2.56
CA PRO A 125 3.97 15.53 3.34
C PRO A 125 3.92 15.81 4.85
N GLU A 126 3.49 17.00 5.26
CA GLU A 126 3.47 17.43 6.66
C GLU A 126 2.22 16.99 7.42
N THR A 127 1.20 16.47 6.74
CA THR A 127 -0.09 16.16 7.37
C THR A 127 -0.16 14.77 8.00
N GLY A 128 0.84 13.92 7.77
CA GLY A 128 0.92 12.59 8.38
C GLY A 128 -0.33 11.75 8.13
N ARG A 129 -0.87 11.17 9.21
CA ARG A 129 -2.05 10.29 9.12
C ARG A 129 -3.30 10.93 8.52
N ARG A 130 -3.43 12.26 8.61
CA ARG A 130 -4.65 12.96 8.13
C ARG A 130 -4.85 12.80 6.62
N VAL A 131 -3.79 12.95 5.83
CA VAL A 131 -3.91 12.78 4.38
C VAL A 131 -4.26 11.34 4.02
N PHE A 132 -3.72 10.36 4.73
CA PHE A 132 -4.06 8.95 4.51
C PHE A 132 -5.53 8.67 4.84
N GLN A 133 -6.06 9.22 5.92
CA GLN A 133 -7.47 9.09 6.27
C GLN A 133 -8.37 9.73 5.21
N LEU A 134 -8.04 10.93 4.78
CA LEU A 134 -8.81 11.63 3.75
C LEU A 134 -8.88 10.85 2.45
N VAL A 135 -7.73 10.43 1.93
CA VAL A 135 -7.71 9.70 0.66
C VAL A 135 -8.28 8.29 0.76
N HIS A 136 -8.18 7.65 1.94
CA HIS A 136 -8.88 6.40 2.19
C HIS A 136 -10.39 6.56 2.07
N ASP A 137 -10.96 7.58 2.73
CA ASP A 137 -12.39 7.86 2.68
C ASP A 137 -12.86 8.20 1.26
N GLU A 138 -12.06 8.96 0.52
CA GLU A 138 -12.32 9.26 -0.88
C GLU A 138 -12.25 8.02 -1.77
N PHE A 139 -11.31 7.13 -1.52
CA PHE A 139 -11.19 5.88 -2.24
C PHE A 139 -12.40 4.96 -2.01
N GLU A 140 -12.88 4.87 -0.77
CA GLU A 140 -14.11 4.12 -0.46
C GLU A 140 -15.34 4.71 -1.20
N LYS A 141 -15.45 6.02 -1.28
CA LYS A 141 -16.52 6.67 -2.07
C LYS A 141 -16.40 6.37 -3.56
N PHE A 142 -15.18 6.41 -4.08
CA PHE A 142 -14.89 6.03 -5.45
C PHE A 142 -15.33 4.59 -5.75
N LEU A 143 -14.97 3.65 -4.90
CA LEU A 143 -15.35 2.25 -5.04
C LEU A 143 -16.86 2.05 -4.96
N THR A 144 -17.52 2.68 -4.00
CA THR A 144 -18.98 2.61 -3.85
C THR A 144 -19.69 3.13 -5.09
N LYS A 145 -19.24 4.25 -5.64
CA LYS A 145 -19.79 4.81 -6.87
C LYS A 145 -19.69 3.82 -8.05
N HIS A 146 -18.50 3.22 -8.25
CA HIS A 146 -18.29 2.26 -9.33
C HIS A 146 -19.05 0.95 -9.13
N LEU A 147 -19.17 0.47 -7.92
CA LEU A 147 -19.99 -0.69 -7.59
C LEU A 147 -21.47 -0.45 -7.89
N THR A 148 -21.98 0.72 -7.55
CA THR A 148 -23.37 1.11 -7.80
C THR A 148 -23.68 1.29 -9.28
N GLU A 149 -22.76 1.89 -10.04
CA GLU A 149 -22.92 2.13 -11.48
C GLU A 149 -22.92 0.84 -12.32
N LYS A 150 -22.10 -0.16 -11.94
CA LYS A 150 -21.94 -1.41 -12.70
C LYS A 150 -22.88 -2.54 -12.28
N HIS A 151 -23.30 -2.56 -11.04
CA HIS A 151 -24.04 -3.68 -10.46
C HIS A 151 -25.37 -3.23 -9.90
N GLY A 152 -26.33 -2.87 -10.78
CA GLY A 152 -27.74 -2.81 -10.31
C GLY A 152 -28.06 -4.06 -9.49
N THR A 153 -28.70 -3.92 -8.39
CA THR A 153 -29.33 -4.84 -7.41
C THR A 153 -29.06 -6.37 -7.43
N ALA A 154 -28.35 -6.93 -8.40
CA ALA A 154 -28.31 -8.40 -8.61
C ALA A 154 -27.19 -9.14 -7.86
N LYS A 155 -26.34 -8.49 -7.02
CA LYS A 155 -25.09 -9.13 -6.57
C LYS A 155 -24.69 -8.92 -5.12
N LEU A 156 -25.64 -8.89 -4.21
CA LEU A 156 -25.38 -8.92 -2.76
C LEU A 156 -24.49 -10.10 -2.33
N VAL A 157 -24.64 -11.26 -2.97
CA VAL A 157 -23.85 -12.48 -2.68
C VAL A 157 -22.38 -12.29 -3.11
N SER A 158 -22.13 -11.65 -4.26
CA SER A 158 -20.78 -11.37 -4.73
C SER A 158 -20.05 -10.37 -3.82
N VAL A 159 -20.74 -9.35 -3.33
CA VAL A 159 -20.20 -8.36 -2.39
C VAL A 159 -19.80 -9.04 -1.06
N ALA A 160 -20.60 -9.94 -0.53
CA ALA A 160 -20.27 -10.67 0.68
C ALA A 160 -19.01 -11.52 0.53
N GLN A 161 -18.83 -12.21 -0.61
CA GLN A 161 -17.62 -12.98 -0.91
C GLN A 161 -16.39 -12.08 -1.03
N GLN A 162 -16.51 -10.92 -1.63
CA GLN A 162 -15.40 -9.94 -1.77
C GLN A 162 -14.96 -9.39 -0.41
N VAL A 163 -15.90 -9.10 0.49
CA VAL A 163 -15.58 -8.68 1.86
C VAL A 163 -14.80 -9.75 2.60
N GLU A 164 -15.26 -11.01 2.51
CA GLU A 164 -14.57 -12.15 3.14
C GLU A 164 -13.15 -12.34 2.60
N GLN A 165 -12.94 -12.22 1.29
CA GLN A 165 -11.61 -12.30 0.66
C GLN A 165 -10.70 -11.17 1.10
N ARG A 166 -11.21 -9.96 1.24
CA ARG A 166 -10.43 -8.80 1.74
C ARG A 166 -10.00 -8.97 3.18
N GLU A 167 -10.87 -9.48 4.05
CA GLU A 167 -10.52 -9.79 5.44
C GLU A 167 -9.41 -10.83 5.49
N THR A 168 -9.47 -11.88 4.67
CA THR A 168 -8.43 -12.89 4.55
C THR A 168 -7.10 -12.29 4.11
N LEU A 169 -7.10 -11.40 3.12
CA LEU A 169 -5.89 -10.73 2.63
C LEU A 169 -5.26 -9.83 3.72
N THR A 170 -6.07 -9.06 4.42
CA THR A 170 -5.61 -8.21 5.53
C THR A 170 -4.96 -9.05 6.63
N ILE A 171 -5.56 -10.19 6.99
CA ILE A 171 -4.99 -11.14 7.96
C ILE A 171 -3.65 -11.67 7.46
N LYS A 172 -3.56 -12.07 6.20
CA LYS A 172 -2.32 -12.56 5.58
C LYS A 172 -1.19 -11.54 5.67
N TYR A 173 -1.41 -10.31 5.25
CA TYR A 173 -0.39 -9.25 5.35
C TYR A 173 -0.01 -8.94 6.79
N THR A 174 -0.94 -8.99 7.72
CA THR A 174 -0.64 -8.82 9.14
C THR A 174 0.27 -9.92 9.67
N ILE A 175 0.01 -11.18 9.31
CA ILE A 175 0.85 -12.32 9.67
C ILE A 175 2.25 -12.17 9.07
N GLU A 176 2.35 -11.82 7.79
CA GLU A 176 3.64 -11.59 7.12
C GLU A 176 4.45 -10.48 7.81
N LEU A 177 3.85 -9.36 8.13
CA LEU A 177 4.50 -8.26 8.85
C LEU A 177 4.95 -8.69 10.26
N ARG A 178 4.12 -9.41 11.00
CA ARG A 178 4.48 -9.94 12.32
C ARG A 178 5.65 -10.91 12.23
N THR A 179 5.66 -11.79 11.24
CA THR A 179 6.74 -12.74 11.01
C THR A 179 8.04 -11.99 10.71
N MET A 180 8.01 -11.01 9.82
CA MET A 180 9.16 -10.17 9.50
C MET A 180 9.70 -9.44 10.74
N LEU A 181 8.82 -8.90 11.59
CA LEU A 181 9.21 -8.23 12.84
C LEU A 181 9.78 -9.18 13.88
N SER A 182 9.28 -10.42 13.96
CA SER A 182 9.76 -11.45 14.87
C SER A 182 11.15 -11.96 14.52
N ASP A 183 11.46 -12.01 13.23
CA ASP A 183 12.76 -12.44 12.70
C ASP A 183 13.85 -11.37 12.82
N MET A 184 13.47 -10.14 13.18
CA MET A 184 14.45 -9.10 13.44
C MET A 184 15.13 -9.33 14.82
N PRO A 185 16.48 -9.36 14.89
CA PRO A 185 17.16 -9.45 16.15
C PRO A 185 16.89 -8.19 16.97
N VAL A 186 16.11 -8.34 18.05
CA VAL A 186 16.03 -7.35 19.11
C VAL A 186 17.38 -7.39 19.81
N ARG A 187 18.28 -6.45 19.50
CA ARG A 187 19.44 -6.22 20.35
C ARG A 187 18.95 -5.48 21.58
N ASP A 188 18.81 -6.22 22.66
CA ASP A 188 18.79 -5.63 23.99
C ASP A 188 20.17 -4.97 24.18
N GLU A 189 20.23 -3.67 24.00
CA GLU A 189 21.36 -2.89 24.54
C GLU A 189 21.14 -2.78 26.04
N VAL A 190 21.94 -3.57 26.76
CA VAL A 190 22.16 -3.39 28.19
C VAL A 190 23.07 -2.19 28.39
#